data_c1f8cf4d52815477f46a0b43e21fff62
#
_entry.id   c1f8cf4d52815477f46a0b43e21fff62
#
_cell.length_a   1.000
_cell.length_b   1.000
_cell.length_c   1.000
_cell.angle_alpha   90.00
_cell.angle_beta   90.00
_cell.angle_gamma   90.00
#
_symmetry.space_group_name_H-M   'P 1'
#
loop_
_entity.id
_entity.type
_entity.pdbx_description
1 polymer ?
#
loop_
_entity_poly.entity_id
_entity_poly.type
_entity_poly.pdbx_seq_one_letter_code
_entity_poly.pdbx_strand_id
1 'polypeptide(L)'
;QTINTDSATYDNIWDIEFHGEQAFYITGYMAGLYTKTGTVGVQVGGEEPSPKAEANGFMSGVLAANPNANVQFAYAGGYGDPATAKEKALAMIANGCDFIQNDSGASNAGVVEAAKENNILTAGEITDYWDTYEGFQGIIGIGFGNVAYDAIKALSEGSYPGGTHSIYGLAEGGYYIDWDSYARFAEKNPDFAPIIEEGKAVEQKIENGEITVDYNTDEPNWSAIVAKG
;
A
#
# COMPACT_ATOMS: atom_id res chain seq x y z
N GLN A 1 -7.74 -10.59 1.72
CA GLN A 1 -7.88 -11.68 2.71
C GLN A 1 -8.13 -12.98 1.96
N THR A 2 -7.17 -13.88 1.96
CA THR A 2 -7.39 -15.24 1.46
C THR A 2 -8.47 -15.88 2.32
N ILE A 3 -9.69 -15.91 1.83
CA ILE A 3 -10.76 -16.68 2.47
C ILE A 3 -10.57 -18.11 2.02
N ASN A 4 -9.80 -18.84 2.80
CA ASN A 4 -9.66 -20.28 2.80
C ASN A 4 -9.47 -20.93 1.41
N THR A 5 -8.32 -21.49 1.16
CA THR A 5 -7.90 -22.22 -0.05
C THR A 5 -8.83 -23.37 -0.47
N ASP A 6 -9.81 -23.75 0.36
CA ASP A 6 -10.81 -24.77 0.07
C ASP A 6 -12.11 -24.22 -0.57
N SER A 7 -12.21 -22.88 -0.77
CA SER A 7 -13.42 -22.26 -1.34
C SER A 7 -13.68 -22.65 -2.78
N ALA A 8 -12.63 -22.95 -3.56
CA ALA A 8 -12.74 -23.47 -4.92
C ALA A 8 -13.45 -24.85 -5.03
N THR A 9 -13.78 -25.50 -3.90
CA THR A 9 -14.53 -26.75 -3.88
C THR A 9 -16.05 -26.57 -3.90
N TYR A 10 -16.55 -25.31 -3.78
CA TYR A 10 -17.98 -25.01 -3.72
C TYR A 10 -18.41 -24.23 -4.95
N ASP A 11 -19.30 -24.81 -5.75
CA ASP A 11 -19.80 -24.20 -7.00
C ASP A 11 -20.49 -22.83 -6.83
N ASN A 12 -20.84 -22.45 -5.62
CA ASN A 12 -21.48 -21.18 -5.28
C ASN A 12 -20.55 -20.15 -4.64
N ILE A 13 -19.25 -20.45 -4.57
CA ILE A 13 -18.22 -19.54 -4.04
C ILE A 13 -17.29 -19.14 -5.17
N TRP A 14 -17.11 -17.83 -5.34
CA TRP A 14 -16.03 -17.24 -6.12
C TRP A 14 -15.03 -16.64 -5.15
N ASP A 15 -13.84 -17.21 -5.09
CA ASP A 15 -12.77 -16.78 -4.21
C ASP A 15 -11.96 -15.66 -4.86
N ILE A 16 -11.79 -14.54 -4.15
CA ILE A 16 -11.08 -13.37 -4.64
C ILE A 16 -9.90 -13.08 -3.72
N GLU A 17 -8.72 -13.06 -4.30
CA GLU A 17 -7.49 -12.63 -3.63
C GLU A 17 -7.06 -11.25 -4.13
N PHE A 18 -6.87 -10.32 -3.20
CA PHE A 18 -6.43 -8.96 -3.51
C PHE A 18 -4.91 -8.85 -3.43
N HIS A 19 -4.29 -8.34 -4.49
CA HIS A 19 -2.85 -8.14 -4.62
C HIS A 19 -2.47 -6.67 -4.44
N GLY A 20 -2.45 -6.20 -3.18
CA GLY A 20 -2.13 -4.82 -2.81
C GLY A 20 -0.65 -4.49 -2.91
N GLU A 21 0.25 -5.49 -2.84
CA GLU A 21 1.70 -5.30 -2.91
C GLU A 21 2.15 -4.51 -4.14
N GLN A 22 1.38 -4.60 -5.25
CA GLN A 22 1.66 -3.87 -6.48
C GLN A 22 1.48 -2.35 -6.29
N ALA A 23 0.40 -1.93 -5.64
CA ALA A 23 0.14 -0.52 -5.34
C ALA A 23 1.14 0.01 -4.29
N PHE A 24 1.46 -0.80 -3.28
CA PHE A 24 2.45 -0.45 -2.27
C PHE A 24 3.87 -0.36 -2.84
N TYR A 25 4.21 -1.15 -3.84
CA TYR A 25 5.47 -0.99 -4.59
C TYR A 25 5.57 0.39 -5.24
N ILE A 26 4.50 0.87 -5.88
CA ILE A 26 4.48 2.20 -6.52
C ILE A 26 4.69 3.29 -5.48
N THR A 27 3.97 3.26 -4.36
CA THR A 27 4.12 4.26 -3.31
C THR A 27 5.49 4.18 -2.63
N GLY A 28 6.05 2.98 -2.49
CA GLY A 28 7.42 2.76 -2.03
C GLY A 28 8.45 3.36 -2.99
N TYR A 29 8.28 3.17 -4.30
CA TYR A 29 9.13 3.75 -5.33
C TYR A 29 9.12 5.29 -5.25
N MET A 30 7.93 5.90 -5.14
CA MET A 30 7.79 7.34 -4.98
C MET A 30 8.43 7.85 -3.67
N ALA A 31 8.25 7.13 -2.56
CA ALA A 31 8.87 7.47 -1.29
C ALA A 31 10.40 7.40 -1.34
N GLY A 32 10.95 6.38 -2.00
CA GLY A 32 12.39 6.23 -2.23
C GLY A 32 13.01 7.37 -3.05
N LEU A 33 12.28 7.91 -4.05
CA LEU A 33 12.69 9.07 -4.82
C LEU A 33 12.62 10.39 -4.02
N TYR A 34 11.63 10.52 -3.13
CA TYR A 34 11.31 11.79 -2.47
C TYR A 34 11.95 11.97 -1.09
N THR A 35 12.33 10.89 -0.40
CA THR A 35 12.97 10.98 0.92
C THR A 35 14.20 11.90 0.92
N LYS A 36 14.34 12.68 1.97
CA LYS A 36 15.50 13.58 2.19
C LYS A 36 16.50 13.00 3.18
N THR A 37 16.03 12.18 4.11
CA THR A 37 16.89 11.51 5.10
C THR A 37 17.45 10.17 4.58
N GLY A 38 16.86 9.62 3.53
CA GLY A 38 17.14 8.27 3.05
C GLY A 38 16.52 7.19 3.94
N THR A 39 15.65 7.54 4.88
CA THR A 39 14.96 6.59 5.76
C THR A 39 13.46 6.82 5.71
N VAL A 40 12.72 5.79 5.35
CA VAL A 40 11.25 5.78 5.28
C VAL A 40 10.68 4.66 6.13
N GLY A 41 9.39 4.71 6.42
CA GLY A 41 8.69 3.71 7.20
C GLY A 41 7.50 3.11 6.46
N VAL A 42 7.15 1.87 6.82
CA VAL A 42 5.87 1.26 6.49
C VAL A 42 5.26 0.64 7.73
N GLN A 43 3.99 0.93 7.97
CA GLN A 43 3.25 0.44 9.13
C GLN A 43 1.95 -0.18 8.67
N VAL A 44 1.74 -1.46 9.04
CA VAL A 44 0.54 -2.23 8.68
C VAL A 44 -0.22 -2.68 9.92
N GLY A 45 -1.51 -3.01 9.75
CA GLY A 45 -2.40 -3.30 10.88
C GLY A 45 -2.08 -4.59 11.61
N GLY A 46 -1.87 -5.67 10.89
CA GLY A 46 -1.74 -7.01 11.45
C GLY A 46 -0.75 -7.91 10.72
N GLU A 47 -0.67 -9.16 11.19
CA GLU A 47 0.30 -10.16 10.73
C GLU A 47 -0.29 -11.08 9.64
N GLU A 48 -1.43 -10.70 9.06
CA GLU A 48 -2.06 -11.45 7.99
C GLU A 48 -1.20 -11.44 6.71
N PRO A 49 -1.41 -12.39 5.77
CA PRO A 49 -0.62 -12.45 4.53
C PRO A 49 -0.62 -11.17 3.70
N SER A 50 -1.79 -10.54 3.50
CA SER A 50 -1.91 -9.34 2.66
C SER A 50 -1.11 -8.14 3.20
N PRO A 51 -1.24 -7.70 4.47
CA PRO A 51 -0.42 -6.64 5.03
C PRO A 51 1.09 -6.91 4.97
N LYS A 52 1.51 -8.17 5.12
CA LYS A 52 2.91 -8.54 4.95
C LYS A 52 3.38 -8.39 3.51
N ALA A 53 2.56 -8.84 2.54
CA ALA A 53 2.87 -8.68 1.12
C ALA A 53 2.94 -7.20 0.74
N GLU A 54 2.02 -6.37 1.22
CA GLU A 54 1.99 -4.93 1.02
C GLU A 54 3.24 -4.24 1.57
N ALA A 55 3.64 -4.57 2.81
CA ALA A 55 4.88 -4.05 3.39
C ALA A 55 6.12 -4.48 2.60
N ASN A 56 6.20 -5.73 2.16
CA ASN A 56 7.30 -6.23 1.32
C ASN A 56 7.30 -5.57 -0.07
N GLY A 57 6.12 -5.33 -0.65
CA GLY A 57 5.96 -4.58 -1.90
C GLY A 57 6.49 -3.16 -1.77
N PHE A 58 6.08 -2.44 -0.72
CA PHE A 58 6.59 -1.09 -0.41
C PHE A 58 8.12 -1.08 -0.29
N MET A 59 8.70 -1.99 0.50
CA MET A 59 10.15 -2.09 0.68
C MET A 59 10.87 -2.32 -0.65
N SER A 60 10.34 -3.22 -1.49
CA SER A 60 10.91 -3.52 -2.80
C SER A 60 10.86 -2.31 -3.73
N GLY A 61 9.79 -1.54 -3.70
CA GLY A 61 9.65 -0.28 -4.44
C GLY A 61 10.67 0.77 -3.99
N VAL A 62 10.85 0.95 -2.68
CA VAL A 62 11.89 1.85 -2.14
C VAL A 62 13.28 1.45 -2.62
N LEU A 63 13.61 0.16 -2.55
CA LEU A 63 14.91 -0.35 -2.99
C LEU A 63 15.14 -0.10 -4.49
N ALA A 64 14.10 -0.30 -5.31
CA ALA A 64 14.19 -0.08 -6.75
C ALA A 64 14.47 1.38 -7.11
N ALA A 65 13.90 2.34 -6.36
CA ALA A 65 14.11 3.77 -6.58
C ALA A 65 15.41 4.29 -5.93
N ASN A 66 15.74 3.80 -4.75
CA ASN A 66 16.88 4.26 -3.95
C ASN A 66 17.57 3.08 -3.25
N PRO A 67 18.56 2.47 -3.89
CA PRO A 67 19.27 1.31 -3.32
C PRO A 67 20.03 1.60 -2.01
N ASN A 68 20.21 2.89 -1.65
CA ASN A 68 20.87 3.31 -0.43
C ASN A 68 19.90 3.73 0.69
N ALA A 69 18.59 3.67 0.42
CA ALA A 69 17.59 3.97 1.43
C ALA A 69 17.56 2.89 2.53
N ASN A 70 16.97 3.25 3.65
CA ASN A 70 16.63 2.34 4.73
C ASN A 70 15.11 2.34 4.94
N VAL A 71 14.51 1.16 5.16
CA VAL A 71 13.09 1.06 5.46
C VAL A 71 12.89 0.48 6.85
N GLN A 72 12.11 1.18 7.67
CA GLN A 72 11.66 0.69 8.96
C GLN A 72 10.25 0.11 8.83
N PHE A 73 10.00 -0.94 9.56
CA PHE A 73 8.73 -1.65 9.58
C PHE A 73 8.17 -1.75 10.99
N ALA A 74 6.84 -1.62 11.13
CA ALA A 74 6.14 -1.96 12.36
C ALA A 74 4.70 -2.44 12.09
N TYR A 75 4.21 -3.27 12.99
CA TYR A 75 2.78 -3.53 13.14
C TYR A 75 2.15 -2.44 14.01
N ALA A 76 1.00 -1.92 13.59
CA ALA A 76 0.26 -0.88 14.30
C ALA A 76 -0.36 -1.35 15.63
N GLY A 77 -0.38 -2.67 15.85
CA GLY A 77 -1.07 -3.26 17.00
C GLY A 77 -2.55 -3.56 16.73
N GLY A 78 -2.97 -3.51 15.47
CA GLY A 78 -4.33 -3.79 15.01
C GLY A 78 -4.95 -2.64 14.21
N TYR A 79 -6.20 -2.83 13.80
CA TYR A 79 -6.90 -1.92 12.90
C TYR A 79 -7.76 -0.86 13.62
N GLY A 80 -7.77 -0.82 14.96
CA GLY A 80 -8.60 0.06 15.76
C GLY A 80 -7.91 0.69 16.97
N ASP A 81 -6.58 0.77 16.98
CA ASP A 81 -5.79 1.35 18.08
C ASP A 81 -4.86 2.47 17.58
N PRO A 82 -5.38 3.70 17.40
CA PRO A 82 -4.57 4.84 16.99
C PRO A 82 -3.45 5.19 17.98
N ALA A 83 -3.62 4.90 19.27
CA ALA A 83 -2.62 5.22 20.28
C ALA A 83 -1.35 4.38 20.12
N THR A 84 -1.50 3.07 19.97
CA THR A 84 -0.37 2.17 19.69
C THR A 84 0.26 2.47 18.32
N ALA A 85 -0.54 2.74 17.30
CA ALA A 85 -0.03 3.11 15.98
C ALA A 85 0.81 4.40 16.04
N LYS A 86 0.36 5.41 16.79
CA LYS A 86 1.11 6.65 17.02
C LYS A 86 2.45 6.38 17.71
N GLU A 87 2.47 5.55 18.76
CA GLU A 87 3.71 5.19 19.48
C GLU A 87 4.74 4.57 18.51
N LYS A 88 4.31 3.62 17.66
CA LYS A 88 5.18 2.98 16.67
C LYS A 88 5.68 3.97 15.62
N ALA A 89 4.81 4.84 15.11
CA ALA A 89 5.20 5.90 14.18
C ALA A 89 6.24 6.85 14.79
N LEU A 90 6.04 7.28 16.05
CA LEU A 90 7.02 8.12 16.76
C LEU A 90 8.38 7.43 16.92
N ALA A 91 8.42 6.11 17.14
CA ALA A 91 9.66 5.36 17.18
C ALA A 91 10.39 5.36 15.82
N MET A 92 9.65 5.18 14.71
CA MET A 92 10.23 5.30 13.36
C MET A 92 10.79 6.70 13.09
N ILE A 93 10.03 7.74 13.45
CA ILE A 93 10.45 9.15 13.31
C ILE A 93 11.73 9.42 14.10
N ALA A 94 11.80 8.95 15.35
CA ALA A 94 12.99 9.09 16.19
C ALA A 94 14.24 8.41 15.58
N ASN A 95 14.03 7.40 14.75
CA ASN A 95 15.09 6.72 14.00
C ASN A 95 15.35 7.32 12.60
N GLY A 96 14.79 8.49 12.30
CA GLY A 96 15.11 9.27 11.11
C GLY A 96 14.13 9.12 9.94
N CYS A 97 13.00 8.43 10.08
CA CYS A 97 12.00 8.40 9.02
C CYS A 97 11.44 9.79 8.75
N ASP A 98 11.44 10.20 7.48
CA ASP A 98 10.81 11.43 6.99
C ASP A 98 9.53 11.19 6.19
N PHE A 99 9.17 9.92 6.02
CA PHE A 99 7.93 9.46 5.41
C PHE A 99 7.48 8.14 6.05
N ILE A 100 6.17 7.96 6.25
CA ILE A 100 5.57 6.69 6.68
C ILE A 100 4.37 6.37 5.79
N GLN A 101 4.42 5.22 5.09
CA GLN A 101 3.25 4.59 4.48
C GLN A 101 2.45 3.87 5.57
N ASN A 102 1.14 4.08 5.60
CA ASN A 102 0.28 3.40 6.58
C ASN A 102 -0.85 2.61 5.91
N ASP A 103 -1.10 1.42 6.47
CA ASP A 103 -2.21 0.52 6.16
C ASP A 103 -2.65 -0.18 7.45
N SER A 104 -3.42 0.50 8.25
CA SER A 104 -3.91 -0.05 9.53
C SER A 104 -5.33 0.40 9.88
N GLY A 105 -6.15 0.66 8.88
CA GLY A 105 -7.55 1.02 9.06
C GLY A 105 -7.73 2.27 9.94
N ALA A 106 -8.55 2.21 11.00
CA ALA A 106 -8.76 3.35 11.89
C ALA A 106 -7.51 3.71 12.71
N SER A 107 -6.54 2.81 12.86
CA SER A 107 -5.25 3.10 13.51
C SER A 107 -4.40 4.10 12.73
N ASN A 108 -4.66 4.27 11.41
CA ASN A 108 -3.97 5.25 10.55
C ASN A 108 -4.03 6.68 11.12
N ALA A 109 -5.10 7.05 11.83
CA ALA A 109 -5.23 8.35 12.46
C ALA A 109 -4.06 8.66 13.43
N GLY A 110 -3.55 7.65 14.13
CA GLY A 110 -2.39 7.79 15.02
C GLY A 110 -1.09 8.07 14.26
N VAL A 111 -0.88 7.42 13.12
CA VAL A 111 0.27 7.68 12.25
C VAL A 111 0.24 9.11 11.71
N VAL A 112 -0.94 9.55 11.23
CA VAL A 112 -1.14 10.91 10.71
C VAL A 112 -0.90 11.95 11.80
N GLU A 113 -1.35 11.70 13.03
CA GLU A 113 -1.10 12.59 14.16
C GLU A 113 0.41 12.68 14.48
N ALA A 114 1.12 11.54 14.54
CA ALA A 114 2.57 11.51 14.75
C ALA A 114 3.32 12.26 13.63
N ALA A 115 2.93 12.04 12.37
CA ALA A 115 3.51 12.72 11.23
C ALA A 115 3.32 14.24 11.30
N LYS A 116 2.10 14.69 11.63
CA LYS A 116 1.76 16.11 11.79
C LYS A 116 2.57 16.77 12.90
N GLU A 117 2.67 16.14 14.07
CA GLU A 117 3.43 16.68 15.21
C GLU A 117 4.93 16.83 14.94
N ASN A 118 5.48 15.99 14.05
CA ASN A 118 6.90 15.98 13.72
C ASN A 118 7.21 16.53 12.32
N ASN A 119 6.19 17.04 11.61
CA ASN A 119 6.31 17.63 10.27
C ASN A 119 7.02 16.71 9.26
N ILE A 120 6.70 15.41 9.29
CA ILE A 120 7.13 14.43 8.30
C ILE A 120 5.97 14.09 7.36
N LEU A 121 6.27 13.47 6.23
CA LEU A 121 5.24 13.09 5.26
C LEU A 121 4.62 11.73 5.59
N THR A 122 3.38 11.52 5.11
CA THR A 122 2.71 10.23 5.22
C THR A 122 1.75 10.03 4.04
N ALA A 123 1.46 8.79 3.72
CA ALA A 123 0.40 8.39 2.79
C ALA A 123 -0.36 7.20 3.39
N GLY A 124 -1.56 6.94 2.92
CA GLY A 124 -2.41 5.93 3.52
C GLY A 124 -3.13 5.05 2.52
N GLU A 125 -4.00 4.22 3.07
CA GLU A 125 -4.92 3.38 2.34
C GLU A 125 -6.36 3.80 2.65
N ILE A 126 -7.24 3.84 1.63
CA ILE A 126 -8.68 4.09 1.68
C ILE A 126 -9.07 5.48 2.22
N THR A 127 -8.56 5.88 3.39
CA THR A 127 -9.00 7.11 4.07
C THR A 127 -8.10 8.28 3.73
N ASP A 128 -8.69 9.34 3.19
CA ASP A 128 -7.99 10.61 2.91
C ASP A 128 -7.93 11.47 4.18
N TYR A 129 -6.72 11.79 4.62
CA TYR A 129 -6.45 12.63 5.78
C TYR A 129 -5.97 14.03 5.42
N TRP A 130 -6.11 14.46 4.16
CA TRP A 130 -5.66 15.79 3.70
C TRP A 130 -6.19 16.95 4.55
N ASP A 131 -7.48 16.93 4.86
CA ASP A 131 -8.09 17.98 5.68
C ASP A 131 -7.56 18.00 7.13
N THR A 132 -6.94 16.93 7.57
CA THR A 132 -6.32 16.79 8.89
C THR A 132 -4.87 17.24 8.87
N TYR A 133 -4.15 16.92 7.78
CA TYR A 133 -2.72 17.19 7.65
C TYR A 133 -2.27 17.36 6.20
N GLU A 134 -1.78 18.54 5.83
CA GLU A 134 -1.31 18.85 4.47
C GLU A 134 0.00 18.12 4.08
N GLY A 135 0.68 17.45 4.99
CA GLY A 135 1.78 16.52 4.72
C GLY A 135 1.32 15.11 4.37
N PHE A 136 0.00 14.88 4.27
CA PHE A 136 -0.57 13.65 3.75
C PHE A 136 -0.50 13.68 2.21
N GLN A 137 0.27 12.76 1.62
CA GLN A 137 0.56 12.82 0.17
C GLN A 137 -0.61 12.31 -0.68
N GLY A 138 -1.23 11.19 -0.28
CA GLY A 138 -2.29 10.57 -1.05
C GLY A 138 -2.69 9.20 -0.53
N ILE A 139 -3.59 8.53 -1.26
CA ILE A 139 -4.14 7.24 -0.87
C ILE A 139 -3.96 6.17 -1.96
N ILE A 140 -3.88 4.93 -1.47
CA ILE A 140 -4.14 3.72 -2.23
C ILE A 140 -5.62 3.37 -1.99
N GLY A 141 -6.37 3.12 -3.05
CA GLY A 141 -7.75 2.67 -2.97
C GLY A 141 -7.87 1.17 -3.21
N ILE A 142 -8.90 0.54 -2.62
CA ILE A 142 -9.26 -0.86 -2.86
C ILE A 142 -10.54 -0.92 -3.67
N GLY A 143 -10.51 -1.70 -4.75
CA GLY A 143 -11.59 -1.83 -5.72
C GLY A 143 -12.71 -2.78 -5.32
N PHE A 144 -13.13 -2.81 -4.05
CA PHE A 144 -14.25 -3.66 -3.60
C PHE A 144 -15.52 -3.47 -4.44
N GLY A 145 -15.77 -2.24 -4.91
CA GLY A 145 -16.91 -1.93 -5.76
C GLY A 145 -16.83 -2.62 -7.12
N ASN A 146 -15.64 -2.73 -7.72
CA ASN A 146 -15.41 -3.41 -9.00
C ASN A 146 -15.73 -4.91 -8.87
N VAL A 147 -15.17 -5.55 -7.83
CA VAL A 147 -15.44 -6.97 -7.55
C VAL A 147 -16.94 -7.24 -7.31
N ALA A 148 -17.59 -6.39 -6.52
CA ALA A 148 -19.04 -6.53 -6.29
C ALA A 148 -19.85 -6.36 -7.58
N TYR A 149 -19.48 -5.38 -8.42
CA TYR A 149 -20.11 -5.17 -9.72
C TYR A 149 -19.93 -6.38 -10.64
N ASP A 150 -18.71 -6.91 -10.75
CA ASP A 150 -18.39 -8.06 -11.58
C ASP A 150 -19.15 -9.31 -11.13
N ALA A 151 -19.25 -9.55 -9.83
CA ALA A 151 -20.02 -10.66 -9.27
C ALA A 151 -21.52 -10.54 -9.60
N ILE A 152 -22.12 -9.36 -9.41
CA ILE A 152 -23.54 -9.11 -9.71
C ILE A 152 -23.81 -9.24 -11.21
N LYS A 153 -22.93 -8.69 -12.04
CA LYS A 153 -23.00 -8.76 -13.49
C LYS A 153 -22.96 -10.23 -13.95
N ALA A 154 -21.96 -11.00 -13.50
CA ALA A 154 -21.82 -12.41 -13.83
C ALA A 154 -23.06 -13.24 -13.42
N LEU A 155 -23.62 -12.97 -12.24
CA LEU A 155 -24.88 -13.58 -11.80
C LEU A 155 -26.04 -13.25 -12.74
N SER A 156 -26.18 -11.99 -13.17
CA SER A 156 -27.25 -11.54 -14.05
C SER A 156 -27.16 -12.14 -15.46
N GLU A 157 -25.94 -12.41 -15.91
CA GLU A 157 -25.64 -13.01 -17.23
C GLU A 157 -25.57 -14.53 -17.21
N GLY A 158 -25.72 -15.17 -16.04
CA GLY A 158 -25.62 -16.63 -15.89
C GLY A 158 -24.19 -17.16 -16.08
N SER A 159 -23.18 -16.31 -15.92
CA SER A 159 -21.75 -16.62 -16.10
C SER A 159 -20.95 -16.58 -14.78
N TYR A 160 -21.63 -16.65 -13.64
CA TYR A 160 -20.99 -16.58 -12.33
C TYR A 160 -19.90 -17.65 -12.17
N PRO A 161 -18.65 -17.27 -11.87
CA PRO A 161 -17.51 -18.19 -11.87
C PRO A 161 -17.37 -18.94 -10.54
N GLY A 162 -18.45 -19.52 -10.04
CA GLY A 162 -18.44 -20.32 -8.82
C GLY A 162 -17.49 -21.52 -8.93
N GLY A 163 -16.87 -21.88 -7.82
CA GLY A 163 -15.83 -22.90 -7.76
C GLY A 163 -14.46 -22.47 -8.31
N THR A 164 -14.25 -21.15 -8.54
CA THR A 164 -12.98 -20.64 -9.03
C THR A 164 -12.33 -19.66 -8.07
N HIS A 165 -11.02 -19.46 -8.27
CA HIS A 165 -10.20 -18.46 -7.61
C HIS A 165 -9.75 -17.40 -8.61
N SER A 166 -9.78 -16.12 -8.24
CA SER A 166 -9.33 -15.01 -9.07
C SER A 166 -8.48 -14.04 -8.26
N ILE A 167 -7.45 -13.50 -8.91
CA ILE A 167 -6.56 -12.48 -8.33
C ILE A 167 -7.01 -11.13 -8.86
N TYR A 168 -7.10 -10.15 -7.97
CA TYR A 168 -7.42 -8.76 -8.27
C TYR A 168 -6.26 -7.86 -7.83
N GLY A 169 -5.37 -7.55 -8.75
CA GLY A 169 -4.29 -6.57 -8.61
C GLY A 169 -4.66 -5.21 -9.22
N LEU A 170 -3.66 -4.48 -9.70
CA LEU A 170 -3.86 -3.19 -10.39
C LEU A 170 -4.61 -3.37 -11.71
N ALA A 171 -4.19 -4.33 -12.54
CA ALA A 171 -4.78 -4.56 -13.87
C ALA A 171 -6.26 -4.93 -13.83
N GLU A 172 -6.70 -5.64 -12.81
CA GLU A 172 -8.09 -6.04 -12.58
C GLU A 172 -8.89 -4.98 -11.81
N GLY A 173 -8.25 -3.86 -11.43
CA GLY A 173 -8.88 -2.82 -10.62
C GLY A 173 -9.20 -3.25 -9.18
N GLY A 174 -8.47 -4.22 -8.66
CA GLY A 174 -8.54 -4.65 -7.26
C GLY A 174 -7.91 -3.64 -6.32
N TYR A 175 -6.84 -3.00 -6.79
CA TYR A 175 -6.20 -1.86 -6.17
C TYR A 175 -6.02 -0.74 -7.19
N TYR A 176 -5.86 0.48 -6.73
CA TYR A 176 -5.54 1.64 -7.57
C TYR A 176 -4.83 2.72 -6.76
N ILE A 177 -4.03 3.54 -7.43
CA ILE A 177 -3.49 4.77 -6.84
C ILE A 177 -4.49 5.90 -7.12
N ASP A 178 -4.93 6.61 -6.10
CA ASP A 178 -5.73 7.83 -6.28
C ASP A 178 -4.81 8.98 -6.68
N TRP A 179 -4.52 9.07 -7.98
CA TRP A 179 -3.64 10.10 -8.53
C TRP A 179 -4.13 11.51 -8.29
N ASP A 180 -5.43 11.74 -8.11
CA ASP A 180 -5.99 13.05 -7.80
C ASP A 180 -5.59 13.49 -6.38
N SER A 181 -5.53 12.56 -5.43
CA SER A 181 -5.04 12.83 -4.08
C SER A 181 -3.56 13.24 -4.07
N TYR A 182 -2.73 12.54 -4.85
CA TYR A 182 -1.31 12.88 -5.01
C TYR A 182 -1.10 14.18 -5.77
N ALA A 183 -1.91 14.47 -6.81
CA ALA A 183 -1.85 15.73 -7.56
C ALA A 183 -2.15 16.92 -6.66
N ARG A 184 -3.13 16.81 -5.76
CA ARG A 184 -3.45 17.83 -4.75
C ARG A 184 -2.26 18.14 -3.84
N PHE A 185 -1.50 17.13 -3.42
CA PHE A 185 -0.26 17.33 -2.65
C PHE A 185 0.79 18.06 -3.48
N ALA A 186 0.93 17.71 -4.76
CA ALA A 186 1.89 18.33 -5.68
C ALA A 186 1.57 19.80 -5.98
N GLU A 187 0.31 20.24 -5.94
CA GLU A 187 -0.06 21.66 -6.09
C GLU A 187 0.63 22.56 -5.05
N LYS A 188 0.81 22.05 -3.82
CA LYS A 188 1.52 22.74 -2.74
C LYS A 188 3.01 22.40 -2.68
N ASN A 189 3.41 21.29 -3.29
CA ASN A 189 4.77 20.77 -3.31
C ASN A 189 5.21 20.47 -4.74
N PRO A 190 5.54 21.52 -5.56
CA PRO A 190 5.80 21.34 -6.99
C PRO A 190 6.94 20.36 -7.30
N ASP A 191 7.90 20.19 -6.41
CA ASP A 191 9.00 19.22 -6.55
C ASP A 191 8.51 17.77 -6.55
N PHE A 192 7.26 17.52 -6.12
CA PHE A 192 6.65 16.20 -6.13
C PHE A 192 5.99 15.85 -7.47
N ALA A 193 5.66 16.81 -8.31
CA ALA A 193 4.99 16.55 -9.58
C ALA A 193 5.76 15.58 -10.51
N PRO A 194 7.09 15.69 -10.67
CA PRO A 194 7.85 14.68 -11.43
C PRO A 194 7.79 13.28 -10.83
N ILE A 195 7.68 13.17 -9.50
CA ILE A 195 7.58 11.87 -8.80
C ILE A 195 6.26 11.17 -9.14
N ILE A 196 5.17 11.92 -9.30
CA ILE A 196 3.88 11.38 -9.75
C ILE A 196 4.01 10.75 -11.15
N GLU A 197 4.69 11.41 -12.06
CA GLU A 197 4.87 10.88 -13.43
C GLU A 197 5.74 9.61 -13.45
N GLU A 198 6.77 9.55 -12.61
CA GLU A 198 7.53 8.31 -12.39
C GLU A 198 6.67 7.19 -11.79
N GLY A 199 5.83 7.50 -10.79
CA GLY A 199 4.88 6.56 -10.20
C GLY A 199 3.90 5.99 -11.22
N LYS A 200 3.30 6.84 -12.07
CA LYS A 200 2.42 6.42 -13.17
C LYS A 200 3.14 5.54 -14.20
N ALA A 201 4.40 5.86 -14.51
CA ALA A 201 5.20 5.04 -15.42
C ALA A 201 5.48 3.65 -14.82
N VAL A 202 5.71 3.56 -13.52
CA VAL A 202 5.88 2.28 -12.80
C VAL A 202 4.57 1.50 -12.78
N GLU A 203 3.43 2.14 -12.51
CA GLU A 203 2.10 1.52 -12.58
C GLU A 203 1.88 0.86 -13.94
N GLN A 204 2.09 1.58 -15.03
CA GLN A 204 1.96 1.02 -16.38
C GLN A 204 2.88 -0.18 -16.63
N LYS A 205 4.11 -0.14 -16.13
CA LYS A 205 5.04 -1.27 -16.28
C LYS A 205 4.59 -2.50 -15.51
N ILE A 206 3.98 -2.32 -14.34
CA ILE A 206 3.39 -3.42 -13.57
C ILE A 206 2.18 -4.00 -14.31
N GLU A 207 1.25 -3.14 -14.76
CA GLU A 207 0.07 -3.57 -15.52
C GLU A 207 0.41 -4.30 -16.82
N ASN A 208 1.49 -3.89 -17.49
CA ASN A 208 1.98 -4.53 -18.73
C ASN A 208 2.85 -5.77 -18.47
N GLY A 209 3.12 -6.12 -17.20
CA GLY A 209 3.96 -7.25 -16.83
C GLY A 209 5.46 -7.05 -17.05
N GLU A 210 5.92 -5.82 -17.29
CA GLU A 210 7.33 -5.47 -17.42
C GLU A 210 8.04 -5.46 -16.05
N ILE A 211 7.30 -5.12 -14.99
CA ILE A 211 7.72 -5.25 -13.60
C ILE A 211 6.79 -6.26 -12.93
N THR A 212 7.38 -7.30 -12.36
CA THR A 212 6.66 -8.24 -11.50
C THR A 212 6.97 -7.92 -10.05
N VAL A 213 5.93 -7.65 -9.27
CA VAL A 213 6.03 -7.48 -7.82
C VAL A 213 5.74 -8.82 -7.17
N ASP A 214 6.64 -9.29 -6.32
CA ASP A 214 6.50 -10.58 -5.64
C ASP A 214 5.45 -10.48 -4.52
N TYR A 215 4.42 -11.34 -4.55
CA TYR A 215 3.47 -11.50 -3.44
C TYR A 215 4.14 -12.27 -2.30
N ASN A 216 4.99 -11.56 -1.57
CA ASN A 216 5.81 -12.12 -0.50
C ASN A 216 5.13 -11.94 0.86
N THR A 217 4.64 -13.03 1.44
CA THR A 217 3.94 -13.06 2.75
C THR A 217 4.87 -13.41 3.92
N ASP A 218 6.19 -13.52 3.68
CA ASP A 218 7.18 -13.66 4.73
C ASP A 218 7.17 -12.45 5.66
N GLU A 219 7.68 -12.63 6.87
CA GLU A 219 7.83 -11.51 7.83
C GLU A 219 8.64 -10.38 7.20
N PRO A 220 8.10 -9.15 7.13
CA PRO A 220 8.77 -8.04 6.49
C PRO A 220 10.12 -7.74 7.13
N ASN A 221 11.17 -7.79 6.32
CA ASN A 221 12.55 -7.61 6.78
C ASN A 221 13.38 -6.89 5.72
N TRP A 222 13.67 -5.61 5.96
CA TRP A 222 14.44 -4.79 5.04
C TRP A 222 15.80 -5.39 4.66
N SER A 223 16.52 -5.96 5.63
CA SER A 223 17.83 -6.57 5.36
C SER A 223 17.73 -7.79 4.43
N ALA A 224 16.63 -8.55 4.51
CA ALA A 224 16.38 -9.68 3.63
C ALA A 224 16.00 -9.22 2.20
N ILE A 225 15.27 -8.11 2.06
CA ILE A 225 14.94 -7.50 0.76
C ILE A 225 16.22 -7.01 0.08
N VAL A 226 17.05 -6.24 0.79
CA VAL A 226 18.34 -5.74 0.26
C VAL A 226 19.27 -6.88 -0.16
N ALA A 227 19.28 -8.00 0.57
CA ALA A 227 20.13 -9.15 0.23
C ALA A 227 19.69 -9.89 -1.05
N LYS A 228 18.42 -9.70 -1.51
CA LYS A 228 17.90 -10.31 -2.76
C LYS A 228 18.15 -9.44 -4.00
N GLY A 229 18.31 -8.11 -3.84
CA GLY A 229 18.57 -7.13 -4.91
C GLY A 229 20.03 -7.00 -5.21
#